data_ee3438992e2bb19cc082e638fb7df797
#
_entry.id   ee3438992e2bb19cc082e638fb7df797
#
_cell.length_a   1.000
_cell.length_b   1.000
_cell.length_c   1.000
_cell.angle_alpha   90.00
_cell.angle_beta   90.00
_cell.angle_gamma   90.00
#
_symmetry.space_group_name_H-M   'P 1'
#
loop_
_entity.id
_entity.type
_entity.pdbx_description
1 polymer ?
#
loop_
_entity_poly.entity_id
_entity_poly.type
_entity_poly.pdbx_seq_one_letter_code
_entity_poly.pdbx_strand_id
1 'polypeptide(L)'
;IYIKTSNSRDHEISFIGKFSKNIKKDNTIIRLLRLLEKEKILKDKKFNIRVFKNIPQKSGMGGGSINASSIISFFISKKIIEIKNKQLIKLSKSIGSDVILGINPTNTILSSNGKISKYKKRINLYPLIVKPNFGCSTKYIFSKVKYYSKSKFNLPKQSMFKVDYLKTLNNDLEIVAFKRYP
;
A
#
# COMPACT_ATOMS: atom_id res chain seq x y z
N ILE A 1 -10.86 -8.73 3.97
CA ILE A 1 -10.98 -9.20 2.56
C ILE A 1 -11.42 -10.65 2.59
N TYR A 2 -12.44 -11.01 1.85
CA TYR A 2 -12.87 -12.39 1.60
C TYR A 2 -12.49 -12.78 0.19
N ILE A 3 -11.94 -13.97 0.02
CA ILE A 3 -11.48 -14.48 -1.26
C ILE A 3 -11.99 -15.91 -1.40
N LYS A 4 -12.68 -16.16 -2.51
CA LYS A 4 -13.14 -17.50 -2.93
C LYS A 4 -12.70 -17.75 -4.36
N THR A 5 -12.43 -18.99 -4.71
CA THR A 5 -12.32 -19.41 -6.11
C THR A 5 -13.65 -19.20 -6.83
N SER A 6 -13.61 -18.86 -8.10
CA SER A 6 -14.78 -18.65 -8.95
C SER A 6 -14.67 -19.54 -10.19
N ASN A 7 -15.83 -20.03 -10.63
CA ASN A 7 -15.96 -20.75 -11.91
C ASN A 7 -16.32 -19.79 -13.06
N SER A 8 -16.41 -18.50 -12.79
CA SER A 8 -16.66 -17.47 -13.80
C SER A 8 -15.48 -17.35 -14.76
N ARG A 9 -15.74 -16.80 -15.96
CA ARG A 9 -14.68 -16.48 -16.94
C ARG A 9 -13.75 -15.36 -16.46
N ASP A 10 -14.23 -14.49 -15.58
CA ASP A 10 -13.53 -13.31 -15.08
C ASP A 10 -13.47 -13.29 -13.56
N HIS A 11 -12.54 -12.48 -13.03
CA HIS A 11 -12.52 -12.14 -11.62
C HIS A 11 -13.68 -11.22 -11.26
N GLU A 12 -14.32 -11.49 -10.14
CA GLU A 12 -15.38 -10.67 -9.58
C GLU A 12 -14.87 -9.92 -8.35
N ILE A 13 -14.90 -8.59 -8.38
CA ILE A 13 -14.43 -7.78 -7.26
C ILE A 13 -15.57 -6.87 -6.79
N SER A 14 -15.92 -6.99 -5.51
CA SER A 14 -16.95 -6.17 -4.87
C SER A 14 -16.38 -5.44 -3.65
N PHE A 15 -16.91 -4.25 -3.41
CA PHE A 15 -16.57 -3.42 -2.26
C PHE A 15 -17.81 -3.11 -1.46
N ILE A 16 -17.75 -3.32 -0.15
CA ILE A 16 -18.81 -3.01 0.80
C ILE A 16 -18.23 -2.21 1.97
N GLY A 17 -19.07 -1.59 2.79
CA GLY A 17 -18.68 -0.79 3.95
C GLY A 17 -18.73 0.72 3.69
N LYS A 18 -18.39 1.49 4.72
CA LYS A 18 -18.58 2.95 4.79
C LYS A 18 -17.96 3.72 3.62
N PHE A 19 -16.82 3.26 3.10
CA PHE A 19 -16.05 3.95 2.04
C PHE A 19 -16.01 3.18 0.72
N SER A 20 -17.00 2.32 0.48
CA SER A 20 -17.05 1.48 -0.74
C SER A 20 -17.56 2.22 -1.99
N LYS A 21 -18.21 3.37 -1.83
CA LYS A 21 -18.77 4.14 -2.96
C LYS A 21 -17.67 4.75 -3.84
N ASN A 22 -17.95 4.87 -5.14
CA ASN A 22 -17.08 5.56 -6.12
C ASN A 22 -15.66 4.98 -6.25
N ILE A 23 -15.47 3.70 -5.98
CA ILE A 23 -14.21 3.03 -6.27
C ILE A 23 -14.11 2.83 -7.78
N LYS A 24 -13.00 3.28 -8.37
CA LYS A 24 -12.76 3.14 -9.80
C LYS A 24 -12.71 1.67 -10.21
N LYS A 25 -13.26 1.36 -11.40
CA LYS A 25 -13.16 0.01 -11.99
C LYS A 25 -11.69 -0.43 -12.09
N ASP A 26 -10.79 0.44 -12.57
CA ASP A 26 -9.35 0.19 -12.55
C ASP A 26 -8.74 0.57 -11.19
N ASN A 27 -8.67 -0.37 -10.28
CA ASN A 27 -8.12 -0.23 -8.93
C ASN A 27 -6.93 -1.19 -8.71
N THR A 28 -6.25 -1.06 -7.58
CA THR A 28 -5.04 -1.86 -7.27
C THR A 28 -5.26 -3.36 -7.29
N ILE A 29 -6.46 -3.84 -6.94
CA ILE A 29 -6.79 -5.28 -6.97
C ILE A 29 -6.92 -5.77 -8.40
N ILE A 30 -7.65 -5.04 -9.24
CA ILE A 30 -7.79 -5.36 -10.67
C ILE A 30 -6.43 -5.37 -11.36
N ARG A 31 -5.59 -4.35 -11.08
CA ARG A 31 -4.23 -4.31 -11.63
C ARG A 31 -3.38 -5.50 -11.19
N LEU A 32 -3.47 -5.86 -9.91
CA LEU A 32 -2.79 -7.04 -9.38
C LEU A 32 -3.20 -8.30 -10.15
N LEU A 33 -4.50 -8.58 -10.25
CA LEU A 33 -5.00 -9.80 -10.89
C LEU A 33 -4.61 -9.85 -12.36
N ARG A 34 -4.77 -8.75 -13.11
CA ARG A 34 -4.32 -8.64 -14.50
C ARG A 34 -2.82 -8.90 -14.68
N LEU A 35 -1.98 -8.40 -13.76
CA LEU A 35 -0.54 -8.66 -13.82
C LEU A 35 -0.22 -10.12 -13.53
N LEU A 36 -0.87 -10.73 -12.55
CA LEU A 36 -0.69 -12.15 -12.23
C LEU A 36 -1.15 -13.07 -13.38
N GLU A 37 -2.22 -12.70 -14.08
CA GLU A 37 -2.67 -13.40 -15.30
C GLU A 37 -1.69 -13.23 -16.45
N LYS A 38 -1.29 -11.97 -16.72
CA LYS A 38 -0.32 -11.67 -17.79
C LYS A 38 0.99 -12.43 -17.63
N GLU A 39 1.47 -12.56 -16.39
CA GLU A 39 2.69 -13.30 -16.05
C GLU A 39 2.43 -14.82 -15.91
N LYS A 40 1.20 -15.30 -16.21
CA LYS A 40 0.76 -16.70 -16.10
C LYS A 40 0.96 -17.33 -14.71
N ILE A 41 0.93 -16.48 -13.65
CA ILE A 41 1.18 -16.91 -12.27
C ILE A 41 -0.09 -17.54 -11.65
N LEU A 42 -1.30 -17.10 -12.06
CA LEU A 42 -2.57 -17.62 -11.52
C LEU A 42 -3.04 -18.95 -12.14
N LYS A 43 -2.37 -19.47 -13.17
CA LYS A 43 -2.75 -20.75 -13.80
C LYS A 43 -4.26 -20.83 -14.11
N ASP A 44 -4.81 -19.81 -14.75
CA ASP A 44 -6.22 -19.64 -15.16
C ASP A 44 -7.27 -19.61 -14.02
N LYS A 45 -6.84 -19.64 -12.77
CA LYS A 45 -7.75 -19.55 -11.63
C LYS A 45 -8.41 -18.18 -11.56
N LYS A 46 -9.73 -18.18 -11.36
CA LYS A 46 -10.52 -16.97 -11.14
C LYS A 46 -10.97 -16.88 -9.68
N PHE A 47 -11.24 -15.66 -9.22
CA PHE A 47 -11.57 -15.39 -7.83
C PHE A 47 -12.73 -14.41 -7.73
N ASN A 48 -13.61 -14.67 -6.76
CA ASN A 48 -14.55 -13.70 -6.23
C ASN A 48 -13.92 -13.09 -4.96
N ILE A 49 -13.68 -11.76 -5.00
CA ILE A 49 -13.01 -11.01 -3.94
C ILE A 49 -13.95 -9.93 -3.42
N ARG A 50 -14.29 -10.01 -2.14
CA ARG A 50 -15.10 -9.00 -1.45
C ARG A 50 -14.26 -8.25 -0.43
N VAL A 51 -14.22 -6.93 -0.55
CA VAL A 51 -13.42 -6.05 0.30
C VAL A 51 -14.32 -5.19 1.17
N PHE A 52 -14.19 -5.31 2.50
CA PHE A 52 -14.78 -4.37 3.44
C PHE A 52 -13.95 -3.09 3.47
N LYS A 53 -14.47 -2.03 2.88
CA LYS A 53 -13.77 -0.76 2.72
C LYS A 53 -14.04 0.17 3.91
N ASN A 54 -13.26 -0.01 4.96
CA ASN A 54 -13.32 0.81 6.18
C ASN A 54 -12.24 1.89 6.24
N ILE A 55 -11.28 1.88 5.30
CA ILE A 55 -10.28 2.94 5.14
C ILE A 55 -10.76 3.90 4.05
N PRO A 56 -10.82 5.21 4.31
CA PRO A 56 -11.25 6.19 3.32
C PRO A 56 -10.37 6.19 2.08
N GLN A 57 -10.96 6.52 0.93
CA GLN A 57 -10.19 6.75 -0.29
C GLN A 57 -9.44 8.08 -0.19
N LYS A 58 -8.28 8.17 -0.85
CA LYS A 58 -7.43 9.38 -0.90
C LYS A 58 -7.09 9.94 0.49
N SER A 59 -6.93 9.06 1.48
CA SER A 59 -6.58 9.41 2.86
C SER A 59 -5.08 9.38 3.15
N GLY A 60 -4.23 9.03 2.19
CA GLY A 60 -2.80 8.84 2.43
C GLY A 60 -2.44 7.57 3.22
N MET A 61 -3.42 6.76 3.62
CA MET A 61 -3.22 5.58 4.47
C MET A 61 -2.82 4.30 3.72
N GLY A 62 -2.51 4.38 2.43
CA GLY A 62 -2.07 3.21 1.65
C GLY A 62 -3.10 2.08 1.48
N GLY A 63 -4.38 2.31 1.77
CA GLY A 63 -5.39 1.25 1.84
C GLY A 63 -5.53 0.41 0.57
N GLY A 64 -5.31 0.99 -0.61
CA GLY A 64 -5.28 0.24 -1.87
C GLY A 64 -4.07 -0.68 -1.98
N SER A 65 -2.90 -0.20 -1.59
CA SER A 65 -1.65 -0.98 -1.59
C SER A 65 -1.70 -2.11 -0.59
N ILE A 66 -2.26 -1.89 0.60
CA ILE A 66 -2.44 -2.92 1.62
C ILE A 66 -3.43 -3.99 1.16
N ASN A 67 -4.52 -3.64 0.46
CA ASN A 67 -5.41 -4.64 -0.12
C ASN A 67 -4.67 -5.54 -1.11
N ALA A 68 -3.87 -4.98 -2.02
CA ALA A 68 -3.09 -5.76 -2.98
C ALA A 68 -2.07 -6.66 -2.28
N SER A 69 -1.32 -6.13 -1.31
CA SER A 69 -0.33 -6.93 -0.56
C SER A 69 -0.98 -8.05 0.25
N SER A 70 -2.15 -7.82 0.86
CA SER A 70 -2.89 -8.84 1.60
C SER A 70 -3.33 -9.99 0.68
N ILE A 71 -3.77 -9.68 -0.56
CA ILE A 71 -4.15 -10.70 -1.54
C ILE A 71 -2.93 -11.49 -1.99
N ILE A 72 -1.80 -10.83 -2.27
CA ILE A 72 -0.54 -11.51 -2.62
C ILE A 72 -0.12 -12.45 -1.49
N SER A 73 -0.10 -11.97 -0.25
CA SER A 73 0.28 -12.76 0.91
C SER A 73 -0.65 -13.97 1.11
N PHE A 74 -1.96 -13.78 0.92
CA PHE A 74 -2.93 -14.87 0.95
C PHE A 74 -2.67 -15.89 -0.16
N PHE A 75 -2.44 -15.47 -1.39
CA PHE A 75 -2.16 -16.38 -2.50
C PHE A 75 -0.88 -17.17 -2.29
N ILE A 76 0.17 -16.56 -1.74
CA ILE A 76 1.40 -17.26 -1.37
C ILE A 76 1.15 -18.27 -0.25
N SER A 77 0.48 -17.85 0.83
CA SER A 77 0.21 -18.71 2.00
C SER A 77 -0.65 -19.94 1.66
N LYS A 78 -1.56 -19.78 0.70
CA LYS A 78 -2.43 -20.88 0.20
C LYS A 78 -1.82 -21.64 -0.97
N LYS A 79 -0.56 -21.39 -1.32
CA LYS A 79 0.13 -22.00 -2.47
C LYS A 79 -0.66 -21.87 -3.79
N ILE A 80 -1.44 -20.77 -3.91
CA ILE A 80 -2.16 -20.44 -5.15
C ILE A 80 -1.18 -19.92 -6.19
N ILE A 81 -0.19 -19.14 -5.73
CA ILE A 81 0.92 -18.66 -6.54
C ILE A 81 2.25 -19.04 -5.92
N GLU A 82 3.22 -19.31 -6.77
CA GLU A 82 4.62 -19.45 -6.42
C GLU A 82 5.40 -18.33 -7.08
N ILE A 83 6.09 -17.53 -6.30
CA ILE A 83 6.78 -16.32 -6.78
C ILE A 83 8.11 -16.13 -6.05
N LYS A 84 9.19 -15.92 -6.80
CA LYS A 84 10.51 -15.64 -6.24
C LYS A 84 10.59 -14.18 -5.74
N ASN A 85 11.39 -13.92 -4.70
CA ASN A 85 11.50 -12.59 -4.10
C ASN A 85 11.77 -11.46 -5.13
N LYS A 86 12.66 -11.68 -6.10
CA LYS A 86 12.96 -10.70 -7.15
C LYS A 86 11.72 -10.35 -7.99
N GLN A 87 10.95 -11.36 -8.36
CA GLN A 87 9.71 -11.20 -9.12
C GLN A 87 8.62 -10.53 -8.27
N LEU A 88 8.51 -10.89 -6.99
CA LEU A 88 7.58 -10.28 -6.03
C LEU A 88 7.83 -8.78 -5.87
N ILE A 89 9.09 -8.36 -5.77
CA ILE A 89 9.47 -6.94 -5.70
C ILE A 89 9.07 -6.21 -6.99
N LYS A 90 9.35 -6.81 -8.16
CA LYS A 90 8.99 -6.24 -9.47
C LYS A 90 7.47 -6.08 -9.60
N LEU A 91 6.72 -7.14 -9.29
CA LEU A 91 5.25 -7.15 -9.29
C LEU A 91 4.70 -6.06 -8.37
N SER A 92 5.17 -6.00 -7.13
CA SER A 92 4.73 -5.00 -6.15
C SER A 92 4.94 -3.57 -6.63
N LYS A 93 6.12 -3.26 -7.18
CA LYS A 93 6.44 -1.94 -7.73
C LYS A 93 5.53 -1.55 -8.91
N SER A 94 5.15 -2.50 -9.76
CA SER A 94 4.26 -2.26 -10.90
C SER A 94 2.83 -1.92 -10.49
N ILE A 95 2.39 -2.37 -9.30
CA ILE A 95 1.05 -2.08 -8.77
C ILE A 95 1.05 -0.76 -8.00
N GLY A 96 2.07 -0.54 -7.17
CA GLY A 96 2.24 0.67 -6.38
C GLY A 96 3.44 0.58 -5.44
N SER A 97 4.08 1.72 -5.15
CA SER A 97 5.29 1.81 -4.32
C SER A 97 5.16 1.14 -2.95
N ASP A 98 3.97 1.26 -2.35
CA ASP A 98 3.74 0.85 -0.97
C ASP A 98 3.27 -0.61 -0.83
N VAL A 99 3.02 -1.31 -1.96
CA VAL A 99 2.53 -2.70 -1.93
C VAL A 99 3.54 -3.62 -1.23
N ILE A 100 4.81 -3.43 -1.51
CA ILE A 100 5.87 -4.24 -0.93
C ILE A 100 5.97 -4.10 0.60
N LEU A 101 5.59 -2.94 1.14
CA LEU A 101 5.59 -2.67 2.58
C LEU A 101 4.55 -3.52 3.33
N GLY A 102 3.43 -3.82 2.68
CA GLY A 102 2.34 -4.60 3.28
C GLY A 102 2.51 -6.13 3.19
N ILE A 103 3.48 -6.65 2.43
CA ILE A 103 3.65 -8.11 2.26
C ILE A 103 4.21 -8.77 3.53
N ASN A 104 5.10 -8.11 4.22
CA ASN A 104 5.61 -8.53 5.52
C ASN A 104 5.65 -7.31 6.44
N PRO A 105 4.54 -6.95 7.10
CA PRO A 105 4.42 -5.73 7.88
C PRO A 105 5.35 -5.76 9.09
N THR A 106 6.40 -4.96 9.03
CA THR A 106 7.36 -4.72 10.12
C THR A 106 7.72 -3.24 10.11
N ASN A 107 8.45 -2.74 11.10
CA ASN A 107 9.06 -1.42 11.00
C ASN A 107 9.98 -1.40 9.78
N THR A 108 9.64 -0.62 8.79
CA THR A 108 10.29 -0.65 7.48
C THR A 108 10.59 0.76 7.01
N ILE A 109 11.78 0.96 6.45
CA ILE A 109 12.13 2.17 5.71
C ILE A 109 12.27 1.78 4.24
N LEU A 110 11.52 2.48 3.40
CA LEU A 110 11.66 2.45 1.95
C LEU A 110 12.43 3.69 1.53
N SER A 111 13.65 3.52 1.05
CA SER A 111 14.46 4.62 0.54
C SER A 111 14.07 5.01 -0.89
N SER A 112 14.48 6.20 -1.33
CA SER A 112 14.16 6.74 -2.66
C SER A 112 14.62 5.85 -3.82
N ASN A 113 15.72 5.11 -3.64
CA ASN A 113 16.22 4.13 -4.63
C ASN A 113 15.47 2.78 -4.57
N GLY A 114 14.44 2.67 -3.72
CA GLY A 114 13.63 1.46 -3.58
C GLY A 114 14.25 0.37 -2.70
N LYS A 115 15.34 0.67 -1.96
CA LYS A 115 15.92 -0.24 -0.97
C LYS A 115 15.00 -0.32 0.25
N ILE A 116 14.75 -1.53 0.71
CA ILE A 116 13.91 -1.83 1.87
C ILE A 116 14.79 -2.26 3.02
N SER A 117 14.72 -1.52 4.13
CA SER A 117 15.36 -1.87 5.40
C SER A 117 14.31 -2.24 6.43
N LYS A 118 14.39 -3.43 7.00
CA LYS A 118 13.42 -3.98 7.96
C LYS A 118 14.02 -4.04 9.37
N TYR A 119 13.20 -3.76 10.37
CA TYR A 119 13.60 -3.72 11.78
C TYR A 119 12.66 -4.58 12.62
N LYS A 120 13.21 -5.49 13.40
CA LYS A 120 12.44 -6.50 14.15
C LYS A 120 11.68 -5.92 15.34
N LYS A 121 12.24 -4.93 16.04
CA LYS A 121 11.61 -4.34 17.22
C LYS A 121 10.39 -3.54 16.82
N ARG A 122 9.22 -3.88 17.35
CA ARG A 122 7.97 -3.14 17.14
C ARG A 122 7.88 -1.97 18.13
N ILE A 123 7.29 -0.87 17.66
CA ILE A 123 6.89 0.24 18.50
C ILE A 123 5.36 0.14 18.61
N ASN A 124 4.84 0.14 19.84
CA ASN A 124 3.41 0.23 20.05
C ASN A 124 3.03 1.72 20.06
N LEU A 125 2.25 2.11 19.08
CA LEU A 125 1.74 3.47 18.93
C LEU A 125 0.22 3.44 18.91
N TYR A 126 -0.40 4.41 19.56
CA TYR A 126 -1.85 4.63 19.56
C TYR A 126 -2.14 5.95 18.81
N PRO A 127 -2.27 5.91 17.48
CA PRO A 127 -2.46 7.13 16.70
C PRO A 127 -3.93 7.59 16.75
N LEU A 128 -4.14 8.89 16.89
CA LEU A 128 -5.41 9.53 16.56
C LEU A 128 -5.40 9.87 15.07
N ILE A 129 -6.39 9.36 14.33
CA ILE A 129 -6.52 9.63 12.91
C ILE A 129 -7.61 10.68 12.70
N VAL A 130 -7.22 11.84 12.22
CA VAL A 130 -8.14 12.91 11.83
C VAL A 130 -8.19 12.98 10.31
N LYS A 131 -9.38 12.84 9.74
CA LYS A 131 -9.60 12.93 8.30
C LYS A 131 -10.65 14.00 7.99
N PRO A 132 -10.29 15.04 7.24
CA PRO A 132 -11.27 16.01 6.76
C PRO A 132 -12.25 15.39 5.74
N ASN A 133 -13.38 16.08 5.46
CA ASN A 133 -14.41 15.59 4.55
C ASN A 133 -14.01 15.58 3.07
N PHE A 134 -12.84 16.09 2.75
CA PHE A 134 -12.28 16.07 1.39
C PHE A 134 -11.13 15.07 1.26
N GLY A 135 -10.75 14.74 0.04
CA GLY A 135 -9.60 13.88 -0.26
C GLY A 135 -8.45 14.69 -0.83
N CYS A 136 -7.22 14.35 -0.40
CA CYS A 136 -6.00 14.94 -0.92
C CYS A 136 -5.45 14.09 -2.08
N SER A 137 -5.20 14.70 -3.22
CA SER A 137 -4.58 14.02 -4.37
C SER A 137 -3.07 13.91 -4.16
N THR A 138 -2.59 12.72 -3.85
CA THR A 138 -1.15 12.43 -3.69
C THR A 138 -0.36 12.88 -4.92
N LYS A 139 -0.84 12.56 -6.13
CA LYS A 139 -0.21 12.97 -7.38
C LYS A 139 -0.05 14.50 -7.48
N TYR A 140 -1.09 15.25 -7.13
CA TYR A 140 -1.05 16.71 -7.14
C TYR A 140 -0.04 17.24 -6.12
N ILE A 141 -0.07 16.74 -4.88
CA ILE A 141 0.84 17.20 -3.83
C ILE A 141 2.30 16.95 -4.24
N PHE A 142 2.64 15.72 -4.68
CA PHE A 142 3.98 15.42 -5.15
C PHE A 142 4.44 16.33 -6.31
N SER A 143 3.55 16.68 -7.26
CA SER A 143 3.89 17.56 -8.37
C SER A 143 4.17 19.01 -7.97
N LYS A 144 3.81 19.41 -6.75
CA LYS A 144 4.00 20.78 -6.23
C LYS A 144 5.14 20.91 -5.22
N VAL A 145 5.77 19.81 -4.84
CA VAL A 145 7.00 19.85 -4.03
C VAL A 145 8.15 20.36 -4.89
N LYS A 146 8.71 21.50 -4.53
CA LYS A 146 9.85 22.10 -5.24
C LYS A 146 11.19 21.56 -4.75
N TYR A 147 11.30 21.31 -3.45
CA TYR A 147 12.52 20.84 -2.81
C TYR A 147 12.20 19.78 -1.78
N TYR A 148 13.04 18.75 -1.71
CA TYR A 148 12.96 17.72 -0.70
C TYR A 148 14.04 17.95 0.35
N SER A 149 13.70 17.81 1.62
CA SER A 149 14.65 17.87 2.72
C SER A 149 15.67 16.74 2.64
N LYS A 150 16.85 16.96 3.21
CA LYS A 150 17.86 15.88 3.32
C LYS A 150 17.30 14.75 4.19
N SER A 151 17.46 13.52 3.74
CA SER A 151 17.02 12.35 4.50
C SER A 151 17.73 12.26 5.85
N LYS A 152 16.97 12.21 6.93
CA LYS A 152 17.48 11.96 8.29
C LYS A 152 17.73 10.47 8.56
N PHE A 153 17.29 9.58 7.65
CA PHE A 153 17.44 8.13 7.73
C PHE A 153 18.44 7.56 6.72
N ASN A 154 19.51 8.25 6.39
CA ASN A 154 20.52 7.76 5.44
C ASN A 154 21.13 6.40 5.85
N LEU A 155 21.39 6.23 7.14
CA LEU A 155 21.86 4.98 7.75
C LEU A 155 20.99 4.67 8.98
N PRO A 156 19.75 4.22 8.78
CA PRO A 156 18.81 4.03 9.88
C PRO A 156 19.25 2.92 10.82
N LYS A 157 19.24 3.23 12.13
CA LYS A 157 19.49 2.28 13.22
C LYS A 157 18.21 1.92 13.94
N GLN A 158 18.14 0.74 14.55
CA GLN A 158 16.97 0.30 15.34
C GLN A 158 16.60 1.30 16.46
N SER A 159 17.62 1.94 17.07
CA SER A 159 17.43 2.95 18.13
C SER A 159 16.67 4.20 17.67
N MET A 160 16.64 4.49 16.37
CA MET A 160 15.93 5.65 15.80
C MET A 160 14.41 5.44 15.73
N PHE A 161 13.91 4.21 15.90
CA PHE A 161 12.48 3.92 16.00
C PHE A 161 11.97 4.18 17.43
N LYS A 162 12.20 5.38 17.96
CA LYS A 162 11.62 5.89 19.20
C LYS A 162 10.68 7.03 18.88
N VAL A 163 9.61 7.18 19.67
CA VAL A 163 8.60 8.24 19.45
C VAL A 163 9.25 9.62 19.41
N ASP A 164 10.15 9.91 20.33
CA ASP A 164 10.82 11.23 20.41
C ASP A 164 11.65 11.51 19.15
N TYR A 165 12.36 10.52 18.61
CA TYR A 165 13.06 10.69 17.36
C TYR A 165 12.10 10.83 16.18
N LEU A 166 11.05 10.02 16.10
CA LEU A 166 10.07 10.07 15.01
C LEU A 166 9.35 11.43 14.95
N LYS A 167 9.10 12.07 16.12
CA LYS A 167 8.53 13.41 16.20
C LYS A 167 9.42 14.51 15.59
N THR A 168 10.73 14.28 15.51
CA THR A 168 11.67 15.24 14.88
C THR A 168 11.72 15.17 13.36
N LEU A 169 11.04 14.19 12.77
CA LEU A 169 11.01 14.01 11.33
C LEU A 169 9.96 14.89 10.69
N ASN A 170 10.29 15.41 9.52
CA ASN A 170 9.40 16.27 8.74
C ASN A 170 8.78 15.50 7.58
N ASN A 171 7.62 15.95 7.15
CA ASN A 171 6.97 15.48 5.94
C ASN A 171 6.95 16.64 4.92
N ASP A 172 7.80 16.57 3.90
CA ASP A 172 7.90 17.63 2.88
C ASP A 172 6.58 17.87 2.12
N LEU A 173 5.67 16.90 2.13
CA LEU A 173 4.35 17.04 1.53
C LEU A 173 3.40 17.90 2.38
N GLU A 174 3.65 18.03 3.67
CA GLU A 174 2.78 18.71 4.63
C GLU A 174 2.57 20.18 4.28
N ILE A 175 3.65 20.89 4.00
CA ILE A 175 3.60 22.31 3.63
C ILE A 175 2.73 22.53 2.38
N VAL A 176 2.90 21.67 1.38
CA VAL A 176 2.10 21.74 0.14
C VAL A 176 0.64 21.38 0.39
N ALA A 177 0.39 20.39 1.25
CA ALA A 177 -0.95 19.97 1.59
C ALA A 177 -1.72 21.07 2.33
N PHE A 178 -1.13 21.68 3.36
CA PHE A 178 -1.78 22.75 4.12
C PHE A 178 -1.94 24.05 3.32
N LYS A 179 -1.02 24.37 2.41
CA LYS A 179 -1.21 25.49 1.49
C LYS A 179 -2.41 25.29 0.56
N ARG A 180 -2.71 24.05 0.20
CA ARG A 180 -3.84 23.72 -0.69
C ARG A 180 -5.15 23.55 0.06
N TYR A 181 -5.08 23.08 1.29
CA TYR A 181 -6.20 22.73 2.15
C TYR A 181 -5.94 23.29 3.56
N PRO A 182 -6.09 24.62 3.72
CA PRO A 182 -5.86 25.31 5.00
C PRO A 182 -6.82 24.86 6.09
#